data_586faace2d095ada8be8ce09dd271478
#
_entry.id   586faace2d095ada8be8ce09dd271478
#
_cell.length_a   1.000
_cell.length_b   1.000
_cell.length_c   1.000
_cell.angle_alpha   90.00
_cell.angle_beta   90.00
_cell.angle_gamma   90.00
#
_symmetry.space_group_name_H-M   'P 1'
#
loop_
_entity.id
_entity.type
_entity.pdbx_description
1 polymer ?
#
loop_
_entity_poly.entity_id
_entity_poly.type
_entity_poly.pdbx_seq_one_letter_code
_entity_poly.pdbx_strand_id
1 'polypeptide(L)'
;ALKKGKHSLALHDLTGFDGRCDAIYITSDTLSAPPSSSEAMARLRQRLTPVGRRAKRVGPYDLVVVGGGIAGCCAAVSAARLGCRVALVQDRPVLGGNNSSEVRVGLSGLVAQQPYPNLGKLLDEVGSVGYWNAHEADEEPDSPRSAQIRRILALHPEKMTHNAGPASNCGDGKKRRLIESHPEIDLYLSTHITDVERRGSRITAARTAASSKIPH
;
A
#
# COMPACT_ATOMS: atom_id res chain seq x y z
N ALA A 1 26.93 25.93 4.71
CA ALA A 1 27.20 24.52 5.07
C ALA A 1 26.77 24.27 6.51
N LEU A 2 26.15 23.09 6.78
CA LEU A 2 25.79 22.68 8.12
C LEU A 2 27.06 22.32 8.92
N LYS A 3 27.14 22.77 10.18
CA LYS A 3 28.22 22.35 11.08
C LYS A 3 28.03 20.89 11.49
N LYS A 4 29.11 20.20 11.91
CA LYS A 4 29.01 18.85 12.46
C LYS A 4 28.13 18.90 13.71
N GLY A 5 27.08 18.05 13.71
CA GLY A 5 26.13 17.99 14.83
C GLY A 5 24.79 17.35 14.45
N LYS A 6 23.87 17.38 15.39
CA LYS A 6 22.49 16.92 15.20
C LYS A 6 21.70 18.08 14.57
N HIS A 7 21.03 17.79 13.46
CA HIS A 7 20.20 18.77 12.75
C HIS A 7 18.80 18.21 12.58
N SER A 8 17.81 19.10 12.65
CA SER A 8 16.42 18.79 12.30
C SER A 8 16.10 19.44 10.96
N LEU A 9 15.49 18.66 10.08
CA LEU A 9 14.95 19.14 8.81
C LEU A 9 13.44 19.01 8.87
N ALA A 10 12.73 20.10 8.62
CA ALA A 10 11.27 20.10 8.58
C ALA A 10 10.80 20.58 7.21
N LEU A 11 9.83 19.88 6.66
CA LEU A 11 9.07 20.32 5.49
C LEU A 11 7.80 20.99 5.97
N HIS A 12 7.60 22.25 5.54
CA HIS A 12 6.39 23.00 5.82
C HIS A 12 5.57 23.12 4.53
N ASP A 13 4.33 22.69 4.56
CA ASP A 13 3.38 22.98 3.51
C ASP A 13 2.85 24.42 3.72
N LEU A 14 3.35 25.34 2.91
CA LEU A 14 2.96 26.75 2.97
C LEU A 14 1.66 27.03 2.23
N THR A 15 1.14 26.07 1.45
CA THR A 15 -0.03 26.25 0.62
C THR A 15 -1.30 25.64 1.25
N GLY A 16 -1.14 24.78 2.24
CA GLY A 16 -2.23 23.97 2.80
C GLY A 16 -2.79 22.95 1.83
N PHE A 17 -2.08 22.66 0.73
CA PHE A 17 -2.49 21.77 -0.34
C PHE A 17 -1.68 20.47 -0.33
N ASP A 18 -1.76 19.71 0.74
CA ASP A 18 -1.18 18.35 0.88
C ASP A 18 0.16 18.17 0.13
N GLY A 19 1.11 19.08 0.37
CA GLY A 19 2.44 19.06 -0.27
C GLY A 19 3.13 17.72 -0.02
N ARG A 20 3.67 17.12 -1.09
CA ARG A 20 4.34 15.82 -1.03
C ARG A 20 5.80 15.93 -1.39
N CYS A 21 6.64 15.19 -0.67
CA CYS A 21 8.06 15.07 -0.95
C CYS A 21 8.40 13.59 -1.13
N ASP A 22 8.93 13.23 -2.29
CA ASP A 22 9.37 11.86 -2.55
C ASP A 22 10.74 11.57 -1.93
N ALA A 23 11.67 12.54 -1.99
CA ALA A 23 13.01 12.38 -1.45
C ALA A 23 13.65 13.70 -1.10
N ILE A 24 14.57 13.67 -0.13
CA ILE A 24 15.44 14.77 0.22
C ILE A 24 16.87 14.37 -0.11
N TYR A 25 17.53 15.13 -0.96
CA TYR A 25 18.93 14.92 -1.33
C TYR A 25 19.83 15.82 -0.49
N ILE A 26 20.70 15.19 0.28
CA ILE A 26 21.70 15.89 1.10
C ILE A 26 23.08 15.53 0.56
N THR A 27 23.87 16.55 0.24
CA THR A 27 25.24 16.37 -0.28
C THR A 27 26.18 17.40 0.31
N SER A 28 27.45 17.03 0.45
CA SER A 28 28.56 17.94 0.75
C SER A 28 29.12 18.60 -0.52
N ASP A 29 28.76 18.11 -1.68
CA ASP A 29 29.16 18.67 -2.97
C ASP A 29 28.16 19.75 -3.39
N THR A 30 28.61 21.01 -3.37
CA THR A 30 27.79 22.17 -3.70
C THR A 30 27.51 22.34 -5.19
N LEU A 31 28.20 21.58 -6.04
CA LEU A 31 28.05 21.64 -7.49
C LEU A 31 27.16 20.53 -8.04
N SER A 32 26.88 19.49 -7.24
CA SER A 32 26.07 18.37 -7.70
C SER A 32 24.59 18.59 -7.44
N ALA A 33 23.80 18.58 -8.51
CA ALA A 33 22.35 18.48 -8.44
C ALA A 33 21.91 17.01 -8.54
N PRO A 34 20.81 16.61 -7.91
CA PRO A 34 20.26 15.26 -8.14
C PRO A 34 19.84 15.10 -9.60
N PRO A 35 19.98 13.91 -10.17
CA PRO A 35 19.53 13.65 -11.54
C PRO A 35 18.03 13.88 -11.71
N SER A 36 17.62 14.44 -12.83
CA SER A 36 16.20 14.67 -13.15
C SER A 36 15.52 13.50 -13.87
N SER A 37 16.29 12.63 -14.56
CA SER A 37 15.71 11.46 -15.23
C SER A 37 15.51 10.28 -14.28
N SER A 38 14.45 9.52 -14.49
CA SER A 38 14.12 8.34 -13.67
C SER A 38 15.24 7.30 -13.64
N GLU A 39 15.88 7.05 -14.78
CA GLU A 39 16.99 6.09 -14.88
C GLU A 39 18.24 6.54 -14.12
N ALA A 40 18.62 7.80 -14.26
CA ALA A 40 19.79 8.34 -13.56
C ALA A 40 19.55 8.41 -12.06
N MET A 41 18.31 8.71 -11.64
CA MET A 41 17.90 8.67 -10.24
C MET A 41 17.94 7.24 -9.69
N ALA A 42 17.47 6.25 -10.43
CA ALA A 42 17.56 4.84 -10.05
C ALA A 42 19.01 4.41 -9.84
N ARG A 43 19.92 4.77 -10.77
CA ARG A 43 21.35 4.51 -10.63
C ARG A 43 21.97 5.22 -9.42
N LEU A 44 21.56 6.45 -9.12
CA LEU A 44 22.00 7.16 -7.92
C LEU A 44 21.54 6.44 -6.66
N ARG A 45 20.25 6.08 -6.57
CA ARG A 45 19.68 5.34 -5.43
C ARG A 45 20.42 4.01 -5.21
N GLN A 46 20.69 3.24 -6.27
CA GLN A 46 21.46 1.99 -6.18
C GLN A 46 22.88 2.19 -5.60
N ARG A 47 23.55 3.29 -5.96
CA ARG A 47 24.88 3.60 -5.42
C ARG A 47 24.85 4.03 -3.95
N LEU A 48 23.81 4.75 -3.55
CA LEU A 48 23.67 5.29 -2.20
C LEU A 48 23.05 4.29 -1.22
N THR A 49 22.30 3.31 -1.72
CA THR A 49 21.69 2.27 -0.88
C THR A 49 22.68 1.12 -0.73
N PRO A 50 23.13 0.80 0.50
CA PRO A 50 23.97 -0.38 0.70
C PRO A 50 23.12 -1.62 0.41
N VAL A 51 23.33 -2.18 -0.78
CA VAL A 51 22.74 -3.49 -1.14
C VAL A 51 23.36 -4.52 -0.22
N GLY A 52 22.52 -5.21 0.56
CA GLY A 52 22.96 -6.26 1.47
C GLY A 52 23.85 -7.28 0.76
N ARG A 53 25.00 -7.58 1.35
CA ARG A 53 26.08 -8.38 0.72
C ARG A 53 25.69 -9.82 0.37
N ARG A 54 24.54 -10.32 0.84
CA ARG A 54 23.99 -11.63 0.46
C ARG A 54 22.48 -11.59 0.48
N ALA A 55 21.86 -11.87 -0.66
CA ALA A 55 20.43 -12.10 -0.73
C ALA A 55 20.06 -13.33 0.11
N LYS A 56 19.17 -13.16 1.08
CA LYS A 56 18.60 -14.27 1.85
C LYS A 56 17.48 -14.89 1.00
N ARG A 57 17.59 -16.18 0.71
CA ARG A 57 16.52 -16.93 0.08
C ARG A 57 15.46 -17.28 1.15
N VAL A 58 14.21 -17.00 0.87
CA VAL A 58 13.04 -17.30 1.69
C VAL A 58 12.02 -18.11 0.90
N GLY A 59 11.06 -18.70 1.55
CA GLY A 59 10.09 -19.58 0.91
C GLY A 59 10.49 -21.06 1.04
N PRO A 60 9.96 -21.97 0.21
CA PRO A 60 9.14 -21.69 -0.97
C PRO A 60 7.76 -21.17 -0.66
N TYR A 61 7.12 -20.51 -1.65
CA TYR A 61 5.74 -20.04 -1.61
C TYR A 61 4.96 -20.62 -2.78
N ASP A 62 3.67 -20.86 -2.56
CA ASP A 62 2.74 -21.24 -3.63
C ASP A 62 2.34 -20.03 -4.46
N LEU A 63 2.26 -18.86 -3.80
CA LEU A 63 1.91 -17.58 -4.41
C LEU A 63 2.79 -16.45 -3.88
N VAL A 64 3.27 -15.60 -4.79
CA VAL A 64 3.88 -14.31 -4.44
C VAL A 64 2.99 -13.19 -4.95
N VAL A 65 2.42 -12.42 -4.05
CA VAL A 65 1.59 -11.26 -4.36
C VAL A 65 2.47 -10.01 -4.30
N VAL A 66 2.60 -9.31 -5.40
CA VAL A 66 3.37 -8.08 -5.53
C VAL A 66 2.45 -6.88 -5.49
N GLY A 67 2.57 -6.09 -4.44
CA GLY A 67 1.72 -4.94 -4.15
C GLY A 67 0.65 -5.24 -3.10
N GLY A 68 0.78 -4.59 -1.95
CA GLY A 68 -0.13 -4.70 -0.81
C GLY A 68 -1.27 -3.67 -0.85
N GLY A 69 -1.72 -3.27 -2.03
CA GLY A 69 -2.98 -2.54 -2.20
C GLY A 69 -4.19 -3.41 -1.82
N ILE A 70 -5.40 -2.85 -1.85
CA ILE A 70 -6.61 -3.60 -1.49
C ILE A 70 -6.74 -4.91 -2.28
N ALA A 71 -6.50 -4.87 -3.59
CA ALA A 71 -6.54 -6.08 -4.43
C ALA A 71 -5.52 -7.13 -3.99
N GLY A 72 -4.29 -6.71 -3.69
CA GLY A 72 -3.24 -7.61 -3.20
C GLY A 72 -3.55 -8.19 -1.82
N CYS A 73 -4.07 -7.39 -0.90
CA CYS A 73 -4.54 -7.88 0.40
C CYS A 73 -5.64 -8.94 0.23
N CYS A 74 -6.63 -8.67 -0.61
CA CYS A 74 -7.70 -9.62 -0.90
C CYS A 74 -7.16 -10.91 -1.54
N ALA A 75 -6.25 -10.79 -2.50
CA ALA A 75 -5.64 -11.95 -3.14
C ALA A 75 -4.85 -12.82 -2.14
N ALA A 76 -4.04 -12.19 -1.28
CA ALA A 76 -3.26 -12.88 -0.28
C ALA A 76 -4.14 -13.63 0.73
N VAL A 77 -5.16 -12.95 1.28
CA VAL A 77 -6.10 -13.56 2.24
C VAL A 77 -6.89 -14.71 1.58
N SER A 78 -7.38 -14.51 0.35
CA SER A 78 -8.11 -15.57 -0.35
C SER A 78 -7.25 -16.81 -0.59
N ALA A 79 -6.01 -16.64 -1.02
CA ALA A 79 -5.09 -17.75 -1.24
C ALA A 79 -4.72 -18.46 0.08
N ALA A 80 -4.44 -17.71 1.14
CA ALA A 80 -4.15 -18.26 2.46
C ALA A 80 -5.32 -19.11 3.00
N ARG A 81 -6.55 -18.64 2.86
CA ARG A 81 -7.76 -19.37 3.25
C ARG A 81 -7.99 -20.65 2.45
N LEU A 82 -7.37 -20.76 1.28
CA LEU A 82 -7.35 -21.99 0.47
C LEU A 82 -6.14 -22.88 0.77
N GLY A 83 -5.36 -22.56 1.81
CA GLY A 83 -4.20 -23.34 2.26
C GLY A 83 -2.89 -23.04 1.52
N CYS A 84 -2.85 -22.00 0.68
CA CYS A 84 -1.62 -21.60 0.01
C CYS A 84 -0.68 -20.89 0.98
N ARG A 85 0.63 -21.18 0.87
CA ARG A 85 1.66 -20.38 1.49
C ARG A 85 1.97 -19.16 0.63
N VAL A 86 1.76 -17.97 1.19
CA VAL A 86 1.77 -16.71 0.44
C VAL A 86 2.89 -15.79 0.91
N ALA A 87 3.63 -15.18 -0.03
CA ALA A 87 4.42 -13.98 0.25
C ALA A 87 3.64 -12.76 -0.24
N LEU A 88 3.31 -11.82 0.65
CA LEU A 88 2.77 -10.52 0.28
C LEU A 88 3.87 -9.46 0.38
N VAL A 89 4.26 -8.91 -0.75
CA VAL A 89 5.37 -7.94 -0.85
C VAL A 89 4.82 -6.57 -1.18
N GLN A 90 5.13 -5.60 -0.32
CA GLN A 90 4.70 -4.21 -0.47
C GLN A 90 5.91 -3.28 -0.36
N ASP A 91 6.08 -2.39 -1.33
CA ASP A 91 7.17 -1.42 -1.38
C ASP A 91 7.05 -0.28 -0.34
N ARG A 92 5.86 -0.07 0.19
CA ARG A 92 5.56 0.95 1.21
C ARG A 92 5.47 0.36 2.62
N PRO A 93 5.56 1.20 3.66
CA PRO A 93 5.47 0.74 5.05
C PRO A 93 4.05 0.37 5.48
N VAL A 94 3.03 0.74 4.70
CA VAL A 94 1.61 0.48 4.99
C VAL A 94 0.92 -0.28 3.87
N LEU A 95 -0.15 -0.99 4.22
CA LEU A 95 -1.02 -1.69 3.29
C LEU A 95 -2.19 -0.81 2.85
N GLY A 96 -2.79 -1.15 1.71
CA GLY A 96 -3.98 -0.47 1.17
C GLY A 96 -3.74 0.29 -0.12
N GLY A 97 -2.50 0.61 -0.45
CA GLY A 97 -2.18 1.37 -1.67
C GLY A 97 -2.83 2.75 -1.64
N ASN A 98 -3.66 3.07 -2.64
CA ASN A 98 -4.40 4.35 -2.66
C ASN A 98 -5.35 4.49 -1.46
N ASN A 99 -5.91 3.38 -0.96
CA ASN A 99 -6.74 3.35 0.24
C ASN A 99 -5.87 3.13 1.50
N SER A 100 -4.87 3.95 1.70
CA SER A 100 -3.99 3.97 2.87
C SER A 100 -3.85 5.38 3.42
N SER A 101 -3.30 5.51 4.61
CA SER A 101 -2.99 6.81 5.23
C SER A 101 -2.03 7.66 4.39
N GLU A 102 -1.23 7.05 3.51
CA GLU A 102 -0.30 7.77 2.64
C GLU A 102 -0.99 8.48 1.46
N VAL A 103 -2.08 7.92 0.93
CA VAL A 103 -2.76 8.47 -0.26
C VAL A 103 -4.17 8.96 0.06
N ARG A 104 -4.85 8.30 0.99
CA ARG A 104 -6.17 8.69 1.52
C ARG A 104 -7.30 8.77 0.49
N VAL A 105 -7.27 7.89 -0.50
CA VAL A 105 -8.35 7.78 -1.48
C VAL A 105 -9.35 6.73 -1.02
N GLY A 106 -10.61 7.11 -0.95
CA GLY A 106 -11.72 6.19 -0.66
C GLY A 106 -11.87 5.13 -1.76
N LEU A 107 -12.33 3.94 -1.36
CA LEU A 107 -12.71 2.92 -2.33
C LEU A 107 -14.01 3.31 -3.02
N SER A 108 -14.03 3.15 -4.32
CA SER A 108 -15.16 3.47 -5.17
C SER A 108 -15.52 2.26 -6.03
N GLY A 109 -16.76 2.19 -6.48
CA GLY A 109 -17.25 1.09 -7.30
C GLY A 109 -18.33 0.26 -6.63
N LEU A 110 -18.94 -0.63 -7.39
CA LEU A 110 -19.99 -1.53 -6.92
C LEU A 110 -19.40 -2.93 -6.68
N VAL A 111 -19.72 -3.50 -5.53
CA VAL A 111 -19.32 -4.86 -5.15
C VAL A 111 -20.58 -5.71 -4.86
N ALA A 112 -20.39 -7.00 -4.68
CA ALA A 112 -21.48 -7.92 -4.37
C ALA A 112 -22.61 -7.97 -5.41
N GLN A 113 -22.27 -7.77 -6.68
CA GLN A 113 -23.22 -7.86 -7.80
C GLN A 113 -23.18 -9.22 -8.48
N GLN A 114 -24.26 -9.55 -9.20
CA GLN A 114 -24.30 -10.72 -10.04
C GLN A 114 -23.21 -10.65 -11.14
N PRO A 115 -22.57 -11.75 -11.52
CA PRO A 115 -22.75 -13.13 -11.00
C PRO A 115 -21.96 -13.48 -9.73
N TYR A 116 -21.28 -12.54 -9.10
CA TYR A 116 -20.39 -12.78 -7.95
C TYR A 116 -20.81 -12.01 -6.68
N PRO A 117 -21.95 -12.32 -6.08
CA PRO A 117 -22.49 -11.52 -4.97
C PRO A 117 -21.67 -11.55 -3.68
N ASN A 118 -20.71 -12.48 -3.58
CA ASN A 118 -19.87 -12.63 -2.38
C ASN A 118 -18.53 -11.87 -2.44
N LEU A 119 -18.17 -11.25 -3.57
CA LEU A 119 -16.89 -10.53 -3.69
C LEU A 119 -16.72 -9.40 -2.66
N GLY A 120 -17.80 -8.74 -2.27
CA GLY A 120 -17.76 -7.67 -1.28
C GLY A 120 -17.45 -8.10 0.14
N LYS A 121 -17.65 -9.37 0.51
CA LYS A 121 -17.47 -9.84 1.89
C LYS A 121 -16.02 -9.69 2.36
N LEU A 122 -15.06 -10.07 1.53
CA LEU A 122 -13.65 -9.91 1.89
C LEU A 122 -13.24 -8.44 1.96
N LEU A 123 -13.81 -7.60 1.11
CA LEU A 123 -13.56 -6.17 1.13
C LEU A 123 -14.00 -5.55 2.46
N ASP A 124 -15.12 -5.99 3.04
CA ASP A 124 -15.60 -5.54 4.35
C ASP A 124 -14.61 -5.91 5.47
N GLU A 125 -13.93 -7.05 5.35
CA GLU A 125 -12.91 -7.48 6.31
C GLU A 125 -11.60 -6.70 6.15
N VAL A 126 -11.15 -6.48 4.91
CA VAL A 126 -9.94 -5.70 4.61
C VAL A 126 -10.08 -4.27 5.12
N GLY A 127 -11.27 -3.75 5.15
CA GLY A 127 -11.62 -2.55 5.89
C GLY A 127 -11.74 -1.31 5.08
N SER A 128 -11.86 -0.23 5.66
CA SER A 128 -12.07 1.15 5.28
C SER A 128 -12.42 1.39 3.81
N VAL A 129 -13.65 1.13 3.50
CA VAL A 129 -14.26 1.44 2.21
C VAL A 129 -14.80 2.85 2.26
N GLY A 130 -14.19 3.72 1.54
CA GLY A 130 -14.68 5.01 1.09
C GLY A 130 -15.48 5.87 2.08
N TYR A 131 -15.63 7.09 1.68
CA TYR A 131 -16.52 8.03 2.32
C TYR A 131 -17.69 8.22 1.38
N TRP A 132 -18.88 7.97 1.88
CA TRP A 132 -20.09 8.11 1.10
C TRP A 132 -20.96 9.14 1.79
N ASN A 133 -21.44 10.09 1.01
CA ASN A 133 -22.47 10.96 1.53
C ASN A 133 -23.76 10.17 1.68
N ALA A 134 -24.33 10.16 2.87
CA ALA A 134 -25.55 9.42 3.13
C ALA A 134 -26.68 9.80 2.15
N HIS A 135 -26.79 11.08 1.81
CA HIS A 135 -27.80 11.59 0.89
C HIS A 135 -27.67 11.04 -0.54
N GLU A 136 -26.50 10.61 -0.99
CA GLU A 136 -26.35 9.94 -2.30
C GLU A 136 -27.18 8.64 -2.36
N ALA A 137 -27.45 8.02 -1.24
CA ALA A 137 -28.30 6.83 -1.18
C ALA A 137 -29.79 7.15 -1.28
N ASP A 138 -30.18 8.39 -1.08
CA ASP A 138 -31.56 8.84 -1.13
C ASP A 138 -31.98 9.35 -2.52
N GLU A 139 -31.01 9.69 -3.37
CA GLU A 139 -31.28 10.18 -4.74
C GLU A 139 -31.87 9.08 -5.62
N GLU A 140 -31.34 7.86 -5.55
CA GLU A 140 -31.85 6.67 -6.24
C GLU A 140 -31.97 5.50 -5.27
N PRO A 141 -32.99 5.45 -4.40
CA PRO A 141 -33.06 4.53 -3.26
C PRO A 141 -32.96 3.05 -3.62
N ASP A 142 -33.47 2.65 -4.75
CA ASP A 142 -33.50 1.25 -5.22
C ASP A 142 -32.30 0.86 -6.09
N SER A 143 -31.35 1.78 -6.31
CA SER A 143 -30.18 1.47 -7.12
C SER A 143 -29.19 0.56 -6.40
N PRO A 144 -28.42 -0.28 -7.13
CA PRO A 144 -27.34 -1.07 -6.54
C PRO A 144 -26.30 -0.21 -5.82
N ARG A 145 -26.06 1.01 -6.27
CA ARG A 145 -25.15 1.98 -5.65
C ARG A 145 -25.67 2.40 -4.28
N SER A 146 -26.94 2.74 -4.17
CA SER A 146 -27.56 3.14 -2.90
C SER A 146 -27.59 2.01 -1.90
N ALA A 147 -27.85 0.79 -2.34
CA ALA A 147 -27.75 -0.40 -1.49
C ALA A 147 -26.33 -0.59 -0.94
N GLN A 148 -25.31 -0.36 -1.76
CA GLN A 148 -23.92 -0.42 -1.34
C GLN A 148 -23.54 0.69 -0.38
N ILE A 149 -23.96 1.92 -0.62
CA ILE A 149 -23.74 3.07 0.28
C ILE A 149 -24.33 2.76 1.66
N ARG A 150 -25.60 2.36 1.71
CA ARG A 150 -26.27 1.99 2.99
C ARG A 150 -25.53 0.86 3.72
N ARG A 151 -25.07 -0.16 3.01
CA ARG A 151 -24.28 -1.25 3.59
C ARG A 151 -22.99 -0.74 4.19
N ILE A 152 -22.24 0.11 3.47
CA ILE A 152 -20.97 0.69 3.94
C ILE A 152 -21.21 1.56 5.17
N LEU A 153 -22.21 2.41 5.16
CA LEU A 153 -22.55 3.28 6.29
C LEU A 153 -23.00 2.48 7.52
N ALA A 154 -23.69 1.36 7.32
CA ALA A 154 -24.07 0.48 8.43
C ALA A 154 -22.85 -0.21 9.07
N LEU A 155 -21.84 -0.56 8.29
CA LEU A 155 -20.60 -1.16 8.77
C LEU A 155 -19.61 -0.12 9.34
N HIS A 156 -19.64 1.08 8.82
CA HIS A 156 -18.71 2.15 9.09
C HIS A 156 -19.41 3.50 9.23
N PRO A 157 -20.20 3.71 10.28
CA PRO A 157 -20.97 4.95 10.46
C PRO A 157 -20.09 6.20 10.56
N GLU A 158 -18.82 6.03 10.96
CA GLU A 158 -17.84 7.11 11.02
C GLU A 158 -17.40 7.60 9.62
N LYS A 159 -17.78 6.91 8.55
CA LYS A 159 -17.41 7.22 7.16
C LYS A 159 -18.39 8.15 6.43
N MET A 160 -19.23 8.84 7.13
CA MET A 160 -20.22 9.76 6.53
C MET A 160 -19.64 11.08 6.02
N THR A 161 -18.32 11.21 5.94
CA THR A 161 -17.64 12.42 5.50
C THR A 161 -16.90 12.18 4.18
N HIS A 162 -16.56 13.28 3.50
CA HIS A 162 -15.83 13.24 2.23
C HIS A 162 -14.48 12.49 2.35
N ASN A 163 -13.97 11.97 1.22
CA ASN A 163 -12.77 11.13 1.12
C ASN A 163 -11.46 11.76 1.62
N ALA A 164 -11.41 13.05 1.86
CA ALA A 164 -10.25 13.76 2.42
C ALA A 164 -10.18 13.72 3.97
N GLY A 165 -10.87 12.78 4.62
CA GLY A 165 -10.85 12.65 6.07
C GLY A 165 -9.48 12.31 6.65
N PRO A 166 -9.35 12.28 7.99
CA PRO A 166 -8.07 12.00 8.64
C PRO A 166 -7.48 10.64 8.24
N ALA A 167 -6.16 10.56 8.23
CA ALA A 167 -5.40 9.37 7.83
C ALA A 167 -5.81 8.10 8.64
N SER A 168 -6.22 8.27 9.90
CA SER A 168 -6.74 7.20 10.76
C SER A 168 -7.94 6.47 10.16
N ASN A 169 -8.74 7.15 9.34
CA ASN A 169 -9.91 6.57 8.69
C ASN A 169 -9.54 5.52 7.63
N CYS A 170 -8.31 5.50 7.14
CA CYS A 170 -7.86 4.53 6.15
C CYS A 170 -7.68 3.11 6.72
N GLY A 171 -7.60 2.97 8.04
CA GLY A 171 -7.58 1.67 8.70
C GLY A 171 -6.36 0.81 8.39
N ASP A 172 -5.17 1.42 8.23
CA ASP A 172 -3.92 0.70 7.92
C ASP A 172 -3.63 -0.42 8.93
N GLY A 173 -3.83 -0.13 10.22
CA GLY A 173 -3.66 -1.12 11.29
C GLY A 173 -4.66 -2.28 11.19
N LYS A 174 -5.89 -2.03 10.71
CA LYS A 174 -6.89 -3.09 10.50
C LYS A 174 -6.43 -4.02 9.36
N LYS A 175 -6.00 -3.45 8.23
CA LYS A 175 -5.47 -4.23 7.10
C LYS A 175 -4.29 -5.08 7.52
N ARG A 176 -3.35 -4.48 8.25
CA ARG A 176 -2.16 -5.17 8.74
C ARG A 176 -2.53 -6.33 9.67
N ARG A 177 -3.40 -6.11 10.65
CA ARG A 177 -3.86 -7.17 11.56
C ARG A 177 -4.56 -8.31 10.82
N LEU A 178 -5.37 -8.00 9.81
CA LEU A 178 -6.00 -9.04 8.99
C LEU A 178 -4.97 -9.91 8.27
N ILE A 179 -3.95 -9.31 7.66
CA ILE A 179 -2.88 -10.07 7.00
C ILE A 179 -2.10 -10.90 8.02
N GLU A 180 -1.69 -10.30 9.14
CA GLU A 180 -0.91 -10.96 10.20
C GLU A 180 -1.70 -12.04 10.96
N SER A 181 -3.03 -12.04 10.89
CA SER A 181 -3.86 -13.10 11.48
C SER A 181 -3.88 -14.39 10.66
N HIS A 182 -3.31 -14.41 9.45
CA HIS A 182 -3.18 -15.59 8.60
C HIS A 182 -1.72 -16.06 8.62
N PRO A 183 -1.39 -17.14 9.36
CA PRO A 183 -0.01 -17.63 9.49
C PRO A 183 0.59 -18.14 8.18
N GLU A 184 -0.24 -18.38 7.16
CA GLU A 184 0.17 -18.75 5.81
C GLU A 184 0.77 -17.57 5.04
N ILE A 185 0.61 -16.33 5.52
CA ILE A 185 1.08 -15.12 4.82
C ILE A 185 2.34 -14.59 5.47
N ASP A 186 3.45 -14.65 4.76
CA ASP A 186 4.66 -13.90 5.10
C ASP A 186 4.55 -12.48 4.51
N LEU A 187 4.48 -11.47 5.38
CA LEU A 187 4.36 -10.05 4.98
C LEU A 187 5.72 -9.37 4.91
N TYR A 188 6.01 -8.78 3.76
CA TYR A 188 7.24 -8.00 3.49
C TYR A 188 6.88 -6.56 3.14
N LEU A 189 6.90 -5.67 4.14
CA LEU A 189 6.73 -4.23 3.95
C LEU A 189 8.07 -3.55 3.60
N SER A 190 7.99 -2.35 3.03
CA SER A 190 9.17 -1.58 2.58
C SER A 190 10.12 -2.42 1.74
N THR A 191 9.55 -3.28 0.91
CA THR A 191 10.29 -4.25 0.10
C THR A 191 9.84 -4.13 -1.35
N HIS A 192 10.77 -3.80 -2.22
CA HIS A 192 10.50 -3.61 -3.65
C HIS A 192 10.91 -4.85 -4.45
N ILE A 193 10.07 -5.31 -5.37
CA ILE A 193 10.44 -6.35 -6.34
C ILE A 193 11.25 -5.71 -7.45
N THR A 194 12.45 -6.21 -7.66
CA THR A 194 13.38 -5.67 -8.68
C THR A 194 13.45 -6.51 -9.94
N ASP A 195 13.18 -7.81 -9.81
CA ASP A 195 13.31 -8.74 -10.94
C ASP A 195 12.60 -10.08 -10.62
N VAL A 196 12.38 -10.88 -11.66
CA VAL A 196 11.85 -12.25 -11.57
C VAL A 196 12.72 -13.24 -12.35
N GLU A 197 12.99 -14.38 -11.74
CA GLU A 197 13.65 -15.49 -12.40
C GLU A 197 12.63 -16.43 -13.03
N ARG A 198 12.88 -16.86 -14.27
CA ARG A 198 12.00 -17.77 -15.01
C ARG A 198 12.77 -18.96 -15.56
N ARG A 199 12.07 -20.09 -15.63
CA ARG A 199 12.47 -21.25 -16.43
C ARG A 199 11.33 -21.59 -17.38
N GLY A 200 11.54 -21.28 -18.67
CA GLY A 200 10.45 -21.33 -19.66
C GLY A 200 9.31 -20.35 -19.29
N SER A 201 8.10 -20.85 -19.22
CA SER A 201 6.91 -20.10 -18.82
C SER A 201 6.72 -19.97 -17.30
N ARG A 202 7.50 -20.70 -16.49
CA ARG A 202 7.34 -20.74 -15.03
C ARG A 202 8.22 -19.72 -14.34
N ILE A 203 7.63 -18.90 -13.45
CA ILE A 203 8.38 -18.06 -12.50
C ILE A 203 8.93 -18.96 -11.39
N THR A 204 10.21 -18.87 -11.10
CA THR A 204 10.92 -19.70 -10.13
C THR A 204 11.40 -18.92 -8.90
N ALA A 205 11.58 -17.61 -9.04
CA ALA A 205 11.91 -16.72 -7.93
C ALA A 205 11.53 -15.28 -8.25
N ALA A 206 11.36 -14.47 -7.21
CA ALA A 206 11.28 -13.01 -7.29
C ALA A 206 12.46 -12.43 -6.48
N ARG A 207 13.13 -11.44 -7.02
CA ARG A 207 14.22 -10.71 -6.36
C ARG A 207 13.67 -9.46 -5.70
N THR A 208 14.11 -9.21 -4.48
CA THR A 208 13.69 -8.04 -3.72
C THR A 208 14.87 -7.16 -3.35
N ALA A 209 14.63 -5.87 -3.27
CA ALA A 209 15.45 -4.93 -2.52
C ALA A 209 14.61 -4.41 -1.35
N ALA A 210 15.10 -4.56 -0.13
CA ALA A 210 14.49 -3.89 1.02
C ALA A 210 14.79 -2.39 0.91
N SER A 211 13.78 -1.55 1.04
CA SER A 211 13.98 -0.13 1.30
C SER A 211 14.74 -0.03 2.63
N SER A 212 15.83 0.74 2.64
CA SER A 212 16.60 0.97 3.88
C SER A 212 15.63 1.42 4.95
N LYS A 213 15.54 0.66 6.05
CA LYS A 213 14.77 1.06 7.22
C LYS A 213 15.31 2.41 7.66
N ILE A 214 14.50 3.45 7.55
CA ILE A 214 14.69 4.65 8.35
C ILE A 214 14.26 4.23 9.75
N PRO A 215 15.13 4.21 10.74
CA PRO A 215 14.72 3.93 12.11
C PRO A 215 13.71 4.99 12.54
N HIS A 216 12.58 4.57 13.05
CA HIS A 216 11.58 5.44 13.66
C HIS A 216 12.12 6.07 14.94
#